data_901c77d30aa0abce93022fceed5182a4
#
_entry.id   901c77d30aa0abce93022fceed5182a4
#
_cell.length_a   1.000
_cell.length_b   1.000
_cell.length_c   1.000
_cell.angle_alpha   90.00
_cell.angle_beta   90.00
_cell.angle_gamma   90.00
#
_symmetry.space_group_name_H-M   'P 1'
#
loop_
_entity.id
_entity.type
_entity.pdbx_description
1 polymer ?
#
loop_
_entity_poly.entity_id
_entity_poly.type
_entity_poly.pdbx_seq_one_letter_code
_entity_poly.pdbx_strand_id
1 'polypeptide(L)'
;EGPRTGNVLVRRPQHRTADTPVKSLIIAKSIVAAKLANQRTVIRRALRDYGKTAPLVDAEMRITHVIRRALTAVDINILRGFEGEGAALYFGAFDLMIRHSDPKFSFQCRTRRPPLDRTNALLSFLYSLLGNDCRGALEGVGLDPAIGFLHGDRPGRMSLALDLMEEMRPVLADRLALSLINRRQLAVSDFEESKTGAVLLNEA
;
A
#
# COMPACT_ATOMS: atom_id res chain seq x y z
N GLU A 1 14.03 -20.40 -9.03
CA GLU A 1 15.43 -19.97 -9.00
C GLU A 1 15.83 -19.79 -7.53
N GLY A 2 16.97 -20.40 -7.11
CA GLY A 2 17.51 -20.20 -5.76
C GLY A 2 18.02 -18.77 -5.56
N PRO A 3 18.33 -18.40 -4.30
CA PRO A 3 18.83 -17.07 -4.01
C PRO A 3 20.11 -16.83 -4.80
N ARG A 4 20.11 -15.83 -5.68
CA ARG A 4 21.33 -15.40 -6.36
C ARG A 4 22.35 -15.00 -5.29
N THR A 5 23.62 -15.26 -5.56
CA THR A 5 24.74 -14.85 -4.71
C THR A 5 24.71 -13.32 -4.59
N GLY A 6 23.93 -12.81 -3.64
CA GLY A 6 23.75 -11.37 -3.47
C GLY A 6 25.02 -10.72 -2.91
N ASN A 7 25.12 -9.41 -3.13
CA ASN A 7 26.23 -8.62 -2.62
C ASN A 7 26.25 -8.65 -1.08
N VAL A 8 27.10 -9.48 -0.50
CA VAL A 8 27.24 -9.63 0.96
C VAL A 8 27.59 -8.30 1.66
N LEU A 9 28.25 -7.38 0.94
CA LEU A 9 28.61 -6.05 1.46
C LEU A 9 27.39 -5.17 1.70
N VAL A 10 26.27 -5.40 0.98
CA VAL A 10 24.99 -4.71 1.16
C VAL A 10 24.13 -5.44 2.20
N ARG A 11 24.10 -6.77 2.13
CA ARG A 11 23.25 -7.61 3.00
C ARG A 11 23.66 -7.54 4.48
N ARG A 12 24.97 -7.60 4.77
CA ARG A 12 25.45 -7.50 6.15
C ARG A 12 25.10 -6.19 6.85
N PRO A 13 25.30 -5.01 6.27
CA PRO A 13 24.80 -3.75 6.83
C PRO A 13 23.26 -3.73 7.00
N GLN A 14 22.49 -4.29 6.08
CA GLN A 14 21.03 -4.41 6.19
C GLN A 14 20.64 -5.12 7.49
N HIS A 15 21.15 -6.34 7.73
CA HIS A 15 20.86 -7.12 8.94
C HIS A 15 21.25 -6.35 10.21
N ARG A 16 22.49 -5.80 10.27
CA ARG A 16 22.94 -5.01 11.42
C ARG A 16 22.05 -3.80 11.70
N THR A 17 21.52 -3.19 10.65
CA THR A 17 20.62 -2.04 10.78
C THR A 17 19.26 -2.48 11.28
N ALA A 18 18.72 -3.60 10.78
CA ALA A 18 17.46 -4.17 11.24
C ALA A 18 17.53 -4.60 12.71
N ASP A 19 18.66 -5.19 13.14
CA ASP A 19 18.90 -5.60 14.53
C ASP A 19 19.10 -4.42 15.48
N THR A 20 19.24 -3.20 14.98
CA THR A 20 19.43 -1.98 15.78
C THR A 20 18.12 -1.19 15.84
N PRO A 21 17.33 -1.23 16.94
CA PRO A 21 15.99 -0.64 16.99
C PRO A 21 15.94 0.84 16.61
N VAL A 22 16.92 1.62 17.04
CA VAL A 22 16.98 3.07 16.73
C VAL A 22 17.18 3.30 15.22
N LYS A 23 18.08 2.55 14.59
CA LYS A 23 18.35 2.68 13.14
C LYS A 23 17.17 2.17 12.31
N SER A 24 16.60 1.04 12.71
CA SER A 24 15.41 0.46 12.09
C SER A 24 14.23 1.44 12.15
N LEU A 25 14.00 2.08 13.30
CA LEU A 25 12.94 3.08 13.48
C LEU A 25 13.12 4.30 12.55
N ILE A 26 14.32 4.76 12.32
CA ILE A 26 14.58 5.90 11.41
C ILE A 26 14.13 5.55 9.99
N ILE A 27 14.49 4.36 9.51
CA ILE A 27 14.09 3.89 8.17
C ILE A 27 12.57 3.68 8.12
N ALA A 28 11.99 3.02 9.12
CA ALA A 28 10.55 2.79 9.20
C ALA A 28 9.75 4.10 9.19
N LYS A 29 10.21 5.16 9.86
CA LYS A 29 9.59 6.50 9.81
C LYS A 29 9.57 7.06 8.40
N SER A 30 10.66 6.92 7.66
CA SER A 30 10.74 7.38 6.27
C SER A 30 9.74 6.63 5.39
N ILE A 31 9.63 5.31 5.54
CA ILE A 31 8.67 4.48 4.81
C ILE A 31 7.22 4.92 5.09
N VAL A 32 6.86 5.07 6.37
CA VAL A 32 5.50 5.47 6.75
C VAL A 32 5.19 6.89 6.29
N ALA A 33 6.13 7.83 6.45
CA ALA A 33 5.94 9.22 6.00
C ALA A 33 5.76 9.29 4.47
N ALA A 34 6.55 8.54 3.71
CA ALA A 34 6.44 8.48 2.24
C ALA A 34 5.10 7.85 1.81
N LYS A 35 4.67 6.74 2.43
CA LYS A 35 3.35 6.14 2.21
C LYS A 35 2.23 7.17 2.39
N LEU A 36 2.20 7.80 3.56
CA LEU A 36 1.15 8.77 3.92
C LEU A 36 1.18 10.01 3.00
N ALA A 37 2.36 10.49 2.64
CA ALA A 37 2.52 11.60 1.69
C ALA A 37 2.00 11.23 0.30
N ASN A 38 2.24 10.00 -0.15
CA ASN A 38 1.73 9.49 -1.42
C ASN A 38 0.21 9.28 -1.39
N GLN A 39 -0.35 8.74 -0.30
CA GLN A 39 -1.81 8.67 -0.10
C GLN A 39 -2.46 10.06 -0.16
N ARG A 40 -1.90 11.04 0.55
CA ARG A 40 -2.33 12.43 0.48
C ARG A 40 -2.27 12.99 -0.94
N THR A 41 -1.24 12.64 -1.71
CA THR A 41 -1.09 13.08 -3.10
C THR A 41 -2.19 12.51 -4.00
N VAL A 42 -2.62 11.28 -3.78
CA VAL A 42 -3.77 10.67 -4.48
C VAL A 42 -5.05 11.44 -4.18
N ILE A 43 -5.32 11.76 -2.90
CA ILE A 43 -6.49 12.57 -2.49
C ILE A 43 -6.42 13.97 -3.11
N ARG A 44 -5.27 14.65 -3.06
CA ARG A 44 -5.07 15.98 -3.68
C ARG A 44 -5.35 15.98 -5.17
N ARG A 45 -4.98 14.90 -5.86
CA ARG A 45 -5.32 14.75 -7.27
C ARG A 45 -6.83 14.66 -7.47
N ALA A 46 -7.53 13.86 -6.68
CA ALA A 46 -8.98 13.77 -6.75
C ALA A 46 -9.66 15.14 -6.47
N LEU A 47 -9.17 15.89 -5.46
CA LEU A 47 -9.65 17.24 -5.16
C LEU A 47 -9.46 18.22 -6.32
N ARG A 48 -8.36 18.10 -7.07
CA ARG A 48 -8.09 18.92 -8.25
C ARG A 48 -8.95 18.51 -9.44
N ASP A 49 -9.07 17.21 -9.68
CA ASP A 49 -9.67 16.67 -10.91
C ASP A 49 -11.21 16.61 -10.81
N TYR A 50 -11.78 16.49 -9.59
CA TYR A 50 -13.22 16.27 -9.36
C TYR A 50 -13.88 17.36 -8.50
N GLY A 51 -13.11 18.31 -8.03
CA GLY A 51 -13.59 19.38 -7.17
C GLY A 51 -13.45 19.08 -5.67
N LYS A 52 -13.53 20.14 -4.87
CA LYS A 52 -13.36 20.09 -3.43
C LYS A 52 -14.64 19.62 -2.76
N THR A 53 -14.62 18.44 -2.17
CA THR A 53 -15.67 17.97 -1.27
C THR A 53 -15.16 18.01 0.18
N ALA A 54 -16.03 18.36 1.13
CA ALA A 54 -15.64 18.50 2.54
C ALA A 54 -14.97 17.22 3.10
N PRO A 55 -15.47 16.00 2.85
CA PRO A 55 -14.81 14.77 3.36
C PRO A 55 -13.41 14.54 2.79
N LEU A 56 -13.16 14.83 1.50
CA LEU A 56 -11.83 14.68 0.91
C LEU A 56 -10.85 15.73 1.44
N VAL A 57 -11.31 16.95 1.68
CA VAL A 57 -10.50 18.03 2.30
C VAL A 57 -10.14 17.66 3.73
N ASP A 58 -11.10 17.15 4.52
CA ASP A 58 -10.84 16.68 5.89
C ASP A 58 -9.81 15.53 5.92
N ALA A 59 -9.99 14.52 5.07
CA ALA A 59 -9.06 13.40 4.97
C ALA A 59 -7.63 13.88 4.62
N GLU A 60 -7.48 14.82 3.68
CA GLU A 60 -6.19 15.40 3.30
C GLU A 60 -5.51 16.12 4.46
N MET A 61 -6.27 16.95 5.18
CA MET A 61 -5.75 17.69 6.35
C MET A 61 -5.35 16.75 7.49
N ARG A 62 -6.18 15.76 7.79
CA ARG A 62 -5.91 14.79 8.87
C ARG A 62 -4.70 13.91 8.54
N ILE A 63 -4.56 13.42 7.30
CA ILE A 63 -3.35 12.68 6.88
C ILE A 63 -2.11 13.57 7.01
N THR A 64 -2.20 14.86 6.68
CA THR A 64 -1.08 15.81 6.86
C THR A 64 -0.66 15.90 8.33
N HIS A 65 -1.62 15.88 9.26
CA HIS A 65 -1.34 15.86 10.70
C HIS A 65 -0.69 14.54 11.14
N VAL A 66 -1.20 13.40 10.65
CA VAL A 66 -0.66 12.06 10.94
C VAL A 66 0.80 11.94 10.46
N ILE A 67 1.14 12.48 9.29
CA ILE A 67 2.53 12.49 8.79
C ILE A 67 3.48 13.16 9.80
N ARG A 68 3.10 14.31 10.34
CA ARG A 68 3.94 15.04 11.32
C ARG A 68 4.13 14.22 12.59
N ARG A 69 3.08 13.58 13.09
CA ARG A 69 3.14 12.69 14.27
C ARG A 69 3.98 11.44 14.01
N ALA A 70 3.87 10.83 12.84
CA ALA A 70 4.66 9.65 12.46
C ALA A 70 6.17 9.93 12.52
N LEU A 71 6.60 11.11 12.09
CA LEU A 71 8.01 11.52 12.15
C LEU A 71 8.54 11.68 13.59
N THR A 72 7.67 11.94 14.56
CA THR A 72 8.04 12.09 15.98
C THR A 72 7.86 10.79 16.79
N ALA A 73 7.41 9.68 16.18
CA ALA A 73 7.24 8.41 16.88
C ALA A 73 8.51 7.98 17.59
N VAL A 74 8.41 7.52 18.84
CA VAL A 74 9.56 7.12 19.66
C VAL A 74 9.83 5.62 19.60
N ASP A 75 8.87 4.83 19.13
CA ASP A 75 9.01 3.40 18.93
C ASP A 75 8.19 2.92 17.71
N ILE A 76 8.45 1.67 17.30
CA ILE A 76 7.84 1.06 16.11
C ILE A 76 6.34 0.80 16.26
N ASN A 77 5.83 0.56 17.48
CA ASN A 77 4.41 0.26 17.68
C ASN A 77 3.58 1.54 17.59
N ILE A 78 4.08 2.64 18.16
CA ILE A 78 3.49 3.97 18.01
C ILE A 78 3.48 4.35 16.51
N LEU A 79 4.58 4.10 15.79
CA LEU A 79 4.67 4.37 14.36
C LEU A 79 3.65 3.57 13.56
N ARG A 80 3.48 2.28 13.85
CA ARG A 80 2.45 1.42 13.23
C ARG A 80 1.04 1.90 13.55
N GLY A 81 0.82 2.45 14.74
CA GLY A 81 -0.44 3.09 15.10
C GLY A 81 -0.77 4.27 14.18
N PHE A 82 0.20 5.14 13.92
CA PHE A 82 0.04 6.25 12.97
C PHE A 82 -0.12 5.79 11.52
N GLU A 83 0.59 4.74 11.12
CA GLU A 83 0.40 4.11 9.80
C GLU A 83 -1.04 3.60 9.64
N GLY A 84 -1.57 2.90 10.64
CA GLY A 84 -2.95 2.41 10.66
C GLY A 84 -3.99 3.53 10.65
N GLU A 85 -3.79 4.59 11.44
CA GLU A 85 -4.64 5.79 11.45
C GLU A 85 -4.71 6.43 10.05
N GLY A 86 -3.54 6.63 9.42
CA GLY A 86 -3.47 7.19 8.08
C GLY A 86 -4.11 6.30 7.02
N ALA A 87 -3.92 4.98 7.12
CA ALA A 87 -4.57 4.02 6.22
C ALA A 87 -6.10 4.04 6.38
N ALA A 88 -6.61 4.14 7.60
CA ALA A 88 -8.05 4.25 7.86
C ALA A 88 -8.65 5.53 7.25
N LEU A 89 -7.98 6.66 7.39
CA LEU A 89 -8.38 7.93 6.78
C LEU A 89 -8.39 7.85 5.25
N TYR A 90 -7.35 7.28 4.67
CA TYR A 90 -7.21 7.14 3.22
C TYR A 90 -8.28 6.23 2.62
N PHE A 91 -8.44 5.03 3.17
CA PHE A 91 -9.43 4.08 2.67
C PHE A 91 -10.87 4.49 3.02
N GLY A 92 -11.08 5.22 4.11
CA GLY A 92 -12.39 5.84 4.41
C GLY A 92 -12.82 6.90 3.39
N ALA A 93 -11.85 7.52 2.70
CA ALA A 93 -12.11 8.48 1.64
C ALA A 93 -12.04 7.87 0.22
N PHE A 94 -11.71 6.57 0.09
CA PHE A 94 -11.37 5.96 -1.20
C PHE A 94 -12.56 5.93 -2.17
N ASP A 95 -13.76 5.61 -1.69
CA ASP A 95 -14.97 5.56 -2.49
C ASP A 95 -15.31 6.92 -3.13
N LEU A 96 -15.01 8.01 -2.44
CA LEU A 96 -15.21 9.37 -2.95
C LEU A 96 -14.34 9.70 -4.18
N MET A 97 -13.31 8.91 -4.43
CA MET A 97 -12.42 9.03 -5.59
C MET A 97 -12.86 8.14 -6.76
N ILE A 98 -13.83 7.26 -6.54
CA ILE A 98 -14.44 6.42 -7.58
C ILE A 98 -15.54 7.23 -8.28
N ARG A 99 -15.45 7.35 -9.61
CA ARG A 99 -16.39 8.11 -10.46
C ARG A 99 -17.20 7.19 -11.40
N HIS A 100 -17.13 5.89 -11.15
CA HIS A 100 -17.90 4.92 -11.91
C HIS A 100 -19.36 4.93 -11.48
N SER A 101 -20.29 4.95 -12.44
CA SER A 101 -21.74 5.01 -12.17
C SER A 101 -22.35 3.67 -11.71
N ASP A 102 -21.69 2.54 -12.00
CA ASP A 102 -22.15 1.23 -11.56
C ASP A 102 -21.78 1.01 -10.08
N PRO A 103 -22.77 0.81 -9.19
CA PRO A 103 -22.54 0.61 -7.76
C PRO A 103 -21.73 -0.66 -7.45
N LYS A 104 -21.58 -1.57 -8.42
CA LYS A 104 -20.75 -2.78 -8.27
C LYS A 104 -19.25 -2.48 -8.15
N PHE A 105 -18.81 -1.26 -8.46
CA PHE A 105 -17.45 -0.77 -8.21
C PHE A 105 -17.32 0.07 -6.95
N SER A 106 -18.37 0.23 -6.14
CA SER A 106 -18.31 0.94 -4.86
C SER A 106 -17.32 0.28 -3.91
N PHE A 107 -16.74 1.09 -3.03
CA PHE A 107 -15.75 0.66 -2.05
C PHE A 107 -16.17 1.09 -0.64
N GLN A 108 -16.50 0.14 0.22
CA GLN A 108 -16.89 0.45 1.60
C GLN A 108 -15.69 0.46 2.56
N CYS A 109 -14.87 -0.58 2.49
CA CYS A 109 -13.68 -0.72 3.30
C CYS A 109 -12.67 -1.67 2.65
N ARG A 110 -11.43 -1.66 3.10
CA ARG A 110 -10.38 -2.53 2.57
C ARG A 110 -10.55 -3.97 3.08
N THR A 111 -10.97 -4.89 2.20
CA THR A 111 -11.01 -6.33 2.42
C THR A 111 -9.92 -7.02 1.61
N ARG A 112 -9.20 -7.99 2.20
CA ARG A 112 -7.99 -8.55 1.59
C ARG A 112 -8.04 -10.05 1.35
N ARG A 113 -8.61 -10.80 2.27
CA ARG A 113 -8.59 -12.28 2.26
C ARG A 113 -9.90 -12.82 2.85
N PRO A 114 -10.88 -13.02 2.01
CA PRO A 114 -10.94 -12.70 0.58
C PRO A 114 -11.28 -11.22 0.30
N PRO A 115 -11.04 -10.70 -0.92
CA PRO A 115 -11.64 -9.45 -1.37
C PRO A 115 -13.14 -9.66 -1.60
N LEU A 116 -13.96 -8.73 -1.12
CA LEU A 116 -15.44 -8.87 -1.11
C LEU A 116 -16.13 -7.97 -2.14
N ASP A 117 -15.40 -7.15 -2.86
CA ASP A 117 -15.88 -6.30 -3.95
C ASP A 117 -14.84 -6.20 -5.06
N ARG A 118 -15.25 -5.69 -6.21
CA ARG A 118 -14.41 -5.59 -7.44
C ARG A 118 -13.23 -4.66 -7.26
N THR A 119 -13.44 -3.55 -6.57
CA THR A 119 -12.35 -2.59 -6.26
C THR A 119 -11.29 -3.25 -5.36
N ASN A 120 -11.71 -4.00 -4.34
CA ASN A 120 -10.80 -4.76 -3.49
C ASN A 120 -10.10 -5.91 -4.21
N ALA A 121 -10.79 -6.58 -5.15
CA ALA A 121 -10.19 -7.62 -5.99
C ALA A 121 -9.07 -7.03 -6.86
N LEU A 122 -9.34 -5.92 -7.55
CA LEU A 122 -8.36 -5.21 -8.38
C LEU A 122 -7.16 -4.72 -7.56
N LEU A 123 -7.41 -4.07 -6.40
CA LEU A 123 -6.34 -3.64 -5.51
C LEU A 123 -5.48 -4.82 -5.03
N SER A 124 -6.10 -5.96 -4.70
CA SER A 124 -5.38 -7.14 -4.24
C SER A 124 -4.50 -7.74 -5.34
N PHE A 125 -5.00 -7.79 -6.57
CA PHE A 125 -4.25 -8.22 -7.74
C PHE A 125 -3.04 -7.32 -8.00
N LEU A 126 -3.26 -6.01 -8.09
CA LEU A 126 -2.18 -5.03 -8.32
C LEU A 126 -1.14 -5.03 -7.20
N TYR A 127 -1.57 -5.23 -5.94
CA TYR A 127 -0.64 -5.35 -4.81
C TYR A 127 0.20 -6.62 -4.88
N SER A 128 -0.35 -7.72 -5.41
CA SER A 128 0.40 -8.96 -5.60
C SER A 128 1.49 -8.78 -6.67
N LEU A 129 1.16 -8.14 -7.78
CA LEU A 129 2.13 -7.82 -8.83
C LEU A 129 3.23 -6.89 -8.30
N LEU A 130 2.85 -5.77 -7.67
CA LEU A 130 3.81 -4.83 -7.10
C LEU A 130 4.70 -5.47 -6.03
N GLY A 131 4.16 -6.38 -5.21
CA GLY A 131 4.93 -7.11 -4.21
C GLY A 131 6.00 -8.00 -4.82
N ASN A 132 5.68 -8.68 -5.93
CA ASN A 132 6.65 -9.50 -6.67
C ASN A 132 7.73 -8.63 -7.32
N ASP A 133 7.36 -7.48 -7.89
CA ASP A 133 8.32 -6.53 -8.48
C ASP A 133 9.26 -5.96 -7.41
N CYS A 134 8.73 -5.54 -6.26
CA CYS A 134 9.54 -5.08 -5.13
C CYS A 134 10.51 -6.16 -4.64
N ARG A 135 10.05 -7.41 -4.53
CA ARG A 135 10.91 -8.54 -4.18
C ARG A 135 12.03 -8.72 -5.20
N GLY A 136 11.71 -8.78 -6.49
CA GLY A 136 12.69 -8.95 -7.56
C GLY A 136 13.72 -7.81 -7.60
N ALA A 137 13.28 -6.57 -7.40
CA ALA A 137 14.17 -5.40 -7.32
C ALA A 137 15.16 -5.50 -6.16
N LEU A 138 14.71 -5.89 -4.96
CA LEU A 138 15.56 -6.07 -3.78
C LEU A 138 16.59 -7.19 -3.98
N GLU A 139 16.15 -8.35 -4.51
CA GLU A 139 17.05 -9.45 -4.84
C GLU A 139 18.09 -9.04 -5.90
N GLY A 140 17.66 -8.24 -6.89
CA GLY A 140 18.54 -7.74 -7.97
C GLY A 140 19.68 -6.86 -7.47
N VAL A 141 19.46 -6.06 -6.42
CA VAL A 141 20.50 -5.20 -5.81
C VAL A 141 21.25 -5.91 -4.66
N GLY A 142 20.88 -7.15 -4.34
CA GLY A 142 21.54 -7.98 -3.34
C GLY A 142 21.04 -7.80 -1.90
N LEU A 143 19.93 -7.10 -1.70
CA LEU A 143 19.25 -7.03 -0.39
C LEU A 143 18.45 -8.31 -0.13
N ASP A 144 18.22 -8.61 1.15
CA ASP A 144 17.35 -9.69 1.58
C ASP A 144 15.91 -9.18 1.70
N PRO A 145 14.97 -9.65 0.86
CA PRO A 145 13.60 -9.17 0.89
C PRO A 145 12.83 -9.59 2.15
N ALA A 146 13.34 -10.55 2.94
CA ALA A 146 12.70 -11.00 4.17
C ALA A 146 13.01 -10.10 5.37
N ILE A 147 14.14 -9.37 5.37
CA ILE A 147 14.60 -8.56 6.51
C ILE A 147 14.12 -7.11 6.35
N GLY A 148 13.00 -6.78 7.01
CA GLY A 148 12.37 -5.47 6.97
C GLY A 148 12.72 -4.57 8.16
N PHE A 149 12.20 -3.35 8.13
CA PHE A 149 12.38 -2.33 9.17
C PHE A 149 11.05 -1.95 9.83
N LEU A 150 9.98 -1.80 9.06
CA LEU A 150 8.63 -1.53 9.55
C LEU A 150 7.88 -2.82 9.86
N HIS A 151 7.91 -3.78 8.93
CA HIS A 151 7.33 -5.09 9.12
C HIS A 151 8.34 -6.00 9.83
N GLY A 152 7.96 -6.49 11.01
CA GLY A 152 8.80 -7.41 11.79
C GLY A 152 8.99 -8.76 11.11
N ASP A 153 10.02 -9.48 11.52
CA ASP A 153 10.37 -10.79 11.00
C ASP A 153 9.26 -11.82 11.28
N ARG A 154 8.94 -12.58 10.26
CA ARG A 154 7.96 -13.67 10.34
C ARG A 154 8.31 -14.73 9.29
N PRO A 155 8.34 -16.03 9.64
CA PRO A 155 8.61 -17.09 8.67
C PRO A 155 7.73 -16.98 7.41
N GLY A 156 8.35 -17.05 6.24
CA GLY A 156 7.68 -16.94 4.94
C GLY A 156 7.24 -15.52 4.53
N ARG A 157 7.56 -14.49 5.32
CA ARG A 157 7.18 -13.10 5.03
C ARG A 157 8.33 -12.33 4.39
N MET A 158 8.07 -11.69 3.28
CA MET A 158 9.01 -10.81 2.60
C MET A 158 8.90 -9.38 3.17
N SER A 159 9.38 -9.19 4.41
CA SER A 159 9.14 -7.97 5.20
C SER A 159 9.69 -6.71 4.55
N LEU A 160 10.89 -6.75 3.96
CA LEU A 160 11.45 -5.60 3.25
C LEU A 160 10.72 -5.31 1.94
N ALA A 161 10.28 -6.35 1.22
CA ALA A 161 9.47 -6.16 0.02
C ALA A 161 8.14 -5.49 0.36
N LEU A 162 7.51 -5.86 1.49
CA LEU A 162 6.31 -5.17 1.99
C LEU A 162 6.62 -3.72 2.39
N ASP A 163 7.75 -3.46 3.03
CA ASP A 163 8.19 -2.12 3.42
C ASP A 163 8.36 -1.21 2.18
N LEU A 164 9.08 -1.69 1.17
CA LEU A 164 9.28 -0.96 -0.09
C LEU A 164 7.94 -0.72 -0.81
N MET A 165 7.07 -1.73 -0.80
CA MET A 165 5.75 -1.62 -1.41
C MET A 165 4.85 -0.57 -0.74
N GLU A 166 5.00 -0.29 0.57
CA GLU A 166 4.18 0.71 1.28
C GLU A 166 4.25 2.09 0.61
N GLU A 167 5.44 2.51 0.22
CA GLU A 167 5.64 3.78 -0.47
C GLU A 167 5.01 3.78 -1.87
N MET A 168 5.10 2.66 -2.59
CA MET A 168 4.70 2.55 -3.99
C MET A 168 3.20 2.33 -4.19
N ARG A 169 2.52 1.68 -3.23
CA ARG A 169 1.09 1.33 -3.34
C ARG A 169 0.20 2.49 -3.78
N PRO A 170 0.24 3.68 -3.13
CA PRO A 170 -0.70 4.74 -3.48
C PRO A 170 -0.49 5.27 -4.89
N VAL A 171 0.77 5.46 -5.30
CA VAL A 171 1.11 6.11 -6.58
C VAL A 171 1.12 5.17 -7.77
N LEU A 172 1.33 3.88 -7.57
CA LEU A 172 1.29 2.89 -8.64
C LEU A 172 -0.05 2.13 -8.62
N ALA A 173 -0.29 1.30 -7.62
CA ALA A 173 -1.42 0.38 -7.60
C ALA A 173 -2.78 1.09 -7.41
N ASP A 174 -2.92 1.94 -6.37
CA ASP A 174 -4.21 2.59 -6.08
C ASP A 174 -4.60 3.57 -7.18
N ARG A 175 -3.65 4.36 -7.68
CA ARG A 175 -3.89 5.25 -8.82
C ARG A 175 -4.24 4.51 -10.09
N LEU A 176 -3.60 3.36 -10.36
CA LEU A 176 -3.93 2.55 -11.51
C LEU A 176 -5.35 1.98 -11.37
N ALA A 177 -5.69 1.42 -10.19
CA ALA A 177 -7.03 0.92 -9.92
C ALA A 177 -8.10 2.00 -10.14
N LEU A 178 -7.93 3.19 -9.53
CA LEU A 178 -8.83 4.33 -9.74
C LEU A 178 -8.90 4.76 -11.21
N SER A 179 -7.78 4.73 -11.94
CA SER A 179 -7.74 5.08 -13.36
C SER A 179 -8.52 4.09 -14.20
N LEU A 180 -8.31 2.79 -14.01
CA LEU A 180 -9.00 1.72 -14.76
C LEU A 180 -10.51 1.77 -14.53
N ILE A 181 -10.93 1.93 -13.26
CA ILE A 181 -12.35 2.03 -12.87
C ILE A 181 -12.96 3.31 -13.46
N ASN A 182 -12.37 4.47 -13.22
CA ASN A 182 -12.95 5.76 -13.60
C ASN A 182 -12.97 5.98 -15.12
N ARG A 183 -12.07 5.36 -15.86
CA ARG A 183 -12.04 5.34 -17.33
C ARG A 183 -12.91 4.25 -17.94
N ARG A 184 -13.60 3.46 -17.12
CA ARG A 184 -14.44 2.33 -17.56
C ARG A 184 -13.67 1.33 -18.44
N GLN A 185 -12.40 1.08 -18.08
CA GLN A 185 -11.54 0.10 -18.77
C GLN A 185 -11.75 -1.31 -18.22
N LEU A 186 -12.55 -1.45 -17.17
CA LEU A 186 -12.97 -2.71 -16.59
C LEU A 186 -14.51 -2.78 -16.58
N ALA A 187 -15.03 -3.90 -16.99
CA ALA A 187 -16.45 -4.24 -16.93
C ALA A 187 -16.74 -5.16 -15.73
N VAL A 188 -18.00 -5.25 -15.35
CA VAL A 188 -18.43 -6.19 -14.30
C VAL A 188 -18.15 -7.65 -14.69
N SER A 189 -18.20 -7.96 -15.98
CA SER A 189 -17.90 -9.27 -16.54
C SER A 189 -16.45 -9.71 -16.40
N ASP A 190 -15.52 -8.78 -16.12
CA ASP A 190 -14.09 -9.09 -15.92
C ASP A 190 -13.81 -9.64 -14.52
N PHE A 191 -14.87 -9.81 -13.72
CA PHE A 191 -14.80 -10.31 -12.35
C PHE A 191 -15.81 -11.46 -12.19
N GLU A 192 -15.42 -12.45 -11.41
CA GLU A 192 -16.29 -13.52 -10.95
C GLU A 192 -16.46 -13.48 -9.45
N GLU A 193 -17.64 -13.88 -8.99
CA GLU A 193 -17.94 -14.00 -7.57
C GLU A 193 -18.02 -15.49 -7.20
N SER A 194 -17.17 -15.90 -6.28
CA SER A 194 -17.15 -17.28 -5.79
C SER A 194 -18.34 -17.58 -4.88
N LYS A 195 -18.65 -18.86 -4.66
CA LYS A 195 -19.70 -19.31 -3.73
C LYS A 195 -19.47 -18.82 -2.28
N THR A 196 -18.26 -18.42 -1.94
CA THR A 196 -17.90 -17.90 -0.61
C THR A 196 -17.98 -16.37 -0.53
N GLY A 197 -18.46 -15.70 -1.59
CA GLY A 197 -18.53 -14.24 -1.68
C GLY A 197 -17.21 -13.55 -2.01
N ALA A 198 -16.15 -14.31 -2.29
CA ALA A 198 -14.90 -13.74 -2.77
C ALA A 198 -15.03 -13.28 -4.22
N VAL A 199 -14.55 -12.07 -4.52
CA VAL A 199 -14.51 -11.51 -5.86
C VAL A 199 -13.10 -11.63 -6.42
N LEU A 200 -12.95 -12.18 -7.61
CA LEU A 200 -11.68 -12.39 -8.30
C LEU A 200 -11.75 -11.78 -9.70
N LEU A 201 -10.60 -11.43 -10.27
CA LEU A 201 -10.48 -11.10 -11.68
C LEU A 201 -10.50 -12.38 -12.50
N ASN A 202 -11.22 -12.37 -13.63
CA ASN A 202 -11.22 -13.48 -14.57
C ASN A 202 -9.85 -13.61 -15.25
N GLU A 203 -9.51 -14.83 -15.65
CA GLU A 203 -8.44 -15.06 -16.62
C GLU A 203 -8.95 -14.59 -18.00
N ALA A 204 -8.30 -13.58 -18.57
CA ALA A 204 -8.61 -13.10 -19.92
C ALA A 204 -7.80 -13.83 -20.98
#